data_7f7ce551c407b88db08ac0867cab0ab5
#
_entry.id   7f7ce551c407b88db08ac0867cab0ab5
#
_cell.length_a   1.000
_cell.length_b   1.000
_cell.length_c   1.000
_cell.angle_alpha   90.00
_cell.angle_beta   90.00
_cell.angle_gamma   90.00
#
_symmetry.space_group_name_H-M   'P 1'
#
loop_
_entity.id
_entity.type
_entity.pdbx_description
1 polymer ?
#
loop_
_entity_poly.entity_id
_entity_poly.type
_entity_poly.pdbx_seq_one_letter_code
_entity_poly.pdbx_strand_id
1 'polypeptide(L)'
;MATFTKIPDTETPVVSVNHLNKIAKINDNVYGGFTEYVPCSLSLTMYYVTNISKGHMGRCIYGGIYDPGNPLSDENGFRKDVIEAFKELNCPVVRYPGGNFVATYHWLDGVGPKDQRPVRPELAWLGEESNQFGTDEFLKWCEVVGTEPYFALNFGTGTLDEALGWLEYCNSDKNTYYANLRRKNGRDKPYNVSHTSFLTSRESAAELSTXVKYWALGNEMWGPWQVGQMTKEAYADKAYQWAKAMKLLDPSVVLILCGETGYSTWDSYVLKECVKWDTHTLGGSTTASLIDMHSIHIYTASNDHLKNATAPRSAERAIEITGGLIDLVRIENKVPYTVPAPTICFDEWNVWDPVRAPGDIGAEEKYTLSDALAVGVWLNVFIRQAKYIGMANIAQSVNVISPLMTSKDGILKQTTWWPLLLFSKYMRGWTVAVNVRCGEYEGETEPKWIRGTIETPWLDVSATINEEGVVSMAVVNVSDSKDFSTKLEGVGSESVTVYTVTGDNPMVANTNGNEEEVVIKETKWDGXGEFTFPKHSVTMLRWKA
;
A
#
# COMPACT_ATOMS: atom_id res chain seq x y z
N MET A 1 21.69 -5.98 -3.42
CA MET A 1 20.80 -6.80 -2.59
C MET A 1 21.26 -6.68 -1.14
N ALA A 2 20.32 -6.74 -0.22
CA ALA A 2 20.69 -6.82 1.20
C ALA A 2 21.08 -8.26 1.52
N THR A 3 22.18 -8.44 2.24
CA THR A 3 22.65 -9.75 2.67
C THR A 3 22.76 -9.78 4.19
N PHE A 4 22.55 -10.95 4.76
CA PHE A 4 22.60 -11.16 6.18
C PHE A 4 23.57 -12.31 6.48
N THR A 5 24.42 -12.11 7.48
CA THR A 5 25.35 -13.13 7.98
C THR A 5 25.18 -13.23 9.48
N LYS A 6 24.73 -14.38 9.94
CA LYS A 6 24.56 -14.63 11.37
C LYS A 6 25.91 -14.70 12.09
N ILE A 7 26.02 -13.98 13.20
CA ILE A 7 27.17 -14.06 14.11
C ILE A 7 26.66 -14.30 15.53
N PRO A 8 27.50 -14.76 16.46
CA PRO A 8 27.07 -14.90 17.86
C PRO A 8 26.65 -13.57 18.47
N ASP A 9 25.67 -13.59 19.35
CA ASP A 9 25.19 -12.39 20.05
C ASP A 9 26.24 -11.75 20.96
N THR A 10 27.36 -12.42 21.18
CA THR A 10 28.50 -11.90 21.94
C THR A 10 29.45 -11.04 21.11
N GLU A 11 29.30 -11.07 19.78
CA GLU A 11 30.13 -10.26 18.88
C GLU A 11 29.42 -8.95 18.55
N THR A 12 30.21 -7.89 18.32
CA THR A 12 29.67 -6.59 17.91
C THR A 12 29.04 -6.70 16.52
N PRO A 13 27.77 -6.32 16.35
CA PRO A 13 27.19 -6.29 15.01
C PRO A 13 27.88 -5.31 14.09
N VAL A 14 27.81 -5.60 12.78
CA VAL A 14 28.33 -4.71 11.74
C VAL A 14 27.27 -4.52 10.67
N VAL A 15 27.03 -3.27 10.30
CA VAL A 15 26.20 -2.94 9.14
C VAL A 15 27.07 -2.16 8.14
N SER A 16 27.19 -2.70 6.93
CA SER A 16 27.99 -2.08 5.87
C SER A 16 27.06 -1.63 4.75
N VAL A 17 27.16 -0.35 4.37
CA VAL A 17 26.37 0.22 3.28
C VAL A 17 27.28 0.56 2.12
N ASN A 18 26.96 0.07 0.93
CA ASN A 18 27.69 0.45 -0.29
C ASN A 18 26.75 1.28 -1.19
N HIS A 19 26.76 2.58 -0.98
CA HIS A 19 25.88 3.51 -1.70
C HIS A 19 26.20 3.60 -3.20
N LEU A 20 27.41 3.19 -3.61
CA LEU A 20 27.79 3.15 -5.03
C LEU A 20 27.15 1.97 -5.76
N ASN A 21 26.72 0.93 -5.02
CA ASN A 21 26.11 -0.25 -5.62
C ASN A 21 24.58 -0.11 -5.58
N LYS A 22 24.05 0.59 -6.58
CA LYS A 22 22.60 0.79 -6.75
C LYS A 22 21.99 -0.50 -7.31
N ILE A 23 21.04 -1.08 -6.59
CA ILE A 23 20.42 -2.36 -6.95
C ILE A 23 19.22 -2.14 -7.86
N ALA A 24 18.29 -1.25 -7.47
CA ALA A 24 17.09 -0.98 -8.23
C ALA A 24 16.52 0.38 -7.85
N LYS A 25 15.84 1.00 -8.80
CA LYS A 25 15.10 2.23 -8.52
C LYS A 25 13.83 1.88 -7.74
N ILE A 26 13.55 2.66 -6.71
CA ILE A 26 12.35 2.50 -5.90
C ILE A 26 11.20 3.23 -6.62
N ASN A 27 10.09 2.53 -6.81
CA ASN A 27 8.88 3.19 -7.31
C ASN A 27 8.21 3.92 -6.14
N ASP A 28 7.95 5.20 -6.29
CA ASP A 28 7.34 6.00 -5.22
C ASP A 28 5.97 5.43 -4.80
N ASN A 29 5.29 4.70 -5.68
CA ASN A 29 4.00 4.09 -5.37
C ASN A 29 4.07 3.00 -4.28
N VAL A 30 5.25 2.65 -3.77
CA VAL A 30 5.35 1.77 -2.59
C VAL A 30 4.76 2.42 -1.33
N TYR A 31 4.55 3.74 -1.35
CA TYR A 31 3.95 4.48 -0.23
C TYR A 31 2.48 4.81 -0.46
N GLY A 32 1.79 4.01 -1.25
CA GLY A 32 0.39 4.20 -1.57
C GLY A 32 -0.54 3.97 -0.39
N GLY A 33 -1.72 4.57 -0.49
CA GLY A 33 -2.80 4.40 0.48
C GLY A 33 -3.95 3.58 -0.07
N PHE A 34 -4.94 3.35 0.78
CA PHE A 34 -6.11 2.57 0.43
C PHE A 34 -7.30 3.08 1.25
N THR A 35 -8.41 3.31 0.57
CA THR A 35 -9.66 3.70 1.20
C THR A 35 -10.76 2.77 0.71
N GLU A 36 -11.50 2.17 1.63
CA GLU A 36 -12.59 1.28 1.31
C GLU A 36 -13.90 1.84 1.83
N TYR A 37 -14.95 1.69 1.04
CA TYR A 37 -16.29 1.97 1.52
C TYR A 37 -16.64 1.01 2.65
N VAL A 38 -16.87 1.58 3.80
CA VAL A 38 -17.44 0.82 4.92
C VAL A 38 -18.67 1.60 5.36
N PRO A 39 -19.84 1.00 5.26
CA PRO A 39 -21.05 1.74 5.57
C PRO A 39 -21.07 2.18 7.03
N CYS A 40 -21.27 3.45 7.25
CA CYS A 40 -21.69 3.96 8.54
C CYS A 40 -23.20 3.87 8.55
N SER A 41 -23.71 2.66 8.72
CA SER A 41 -25.13 2.38 8.46
C SER A 41 -26.06 2.79 9.59
N LEU A 42 -25.51 3.30 10.69
CA LEU A 42 -26.38 3.57 11.85
C LEU A 42 -25.92 4.84 12.55
N SER A 43 -26.88 5.65 12.96
CA SER A 43 -26.57 6.77 13.81
C SER A 43 -25.74 6.26 15.00
N LEU A 44 -24.84 7.08 15.47
CA LEU A 44 -24.01 6.76 16.64
C LEU A 44 -24.83 6.15 17.79
N THR A 45 -26.11 6.50 17.87
CA THR A 45 -27.01 6.01 18.91
C THR A 45 -27.37 4.54 18.73
N MET A 46 -27.55 4.06 17.49
CA MET A 46 -27.84 2.65 17.25
C MET A 46 -26.59 1.75 17.31
N TYR A 47 -25.45 2.32 17.03
CA TYR A 47 -24.18 1.61 17.14
C TYR A 47 -23.93 1.09 18.57
N TYR A 48 -24.37 1.86 19.56
CA TYR A 48 -24.20 1.46 20.98
C TYR A 48 -25.29 0.52 21.50
N VAL A 49 -26.38 0.34 20.76
CA VAL A 49 -27.56 -0.35 21.29
C VAL A 49 -27.76 -1.77 20.75
N THR A 50 -27.18 -2.12 19.60
CA THR A 50 -27.64 -3.34 18.91
C THR A 50 -26.61 -4.47 18.74
N ASN A 51 -25.43 -4.42 19.32
CA ASN A 51 -24.44 -5.53 19.24
C ASN A 51 -24.25 -6.09 17.81
N ILE A 52 -24.48 -5.28 16.78
CA ILE A 52 -24.26 -5.71 15.39
C ILE A 52 -22.80 -5.40 15.07
N SER A 53 -21.91 -6.17 15.68
CA SER A 53 -20.49 -5.87 15.60
C SER A 53 -19.74 -6.74 14.59
N LYS A 54 -20.37 -7.75 14.02
CA LYS A 54 -19.63 -8.76 13.28
C LYS A 54 -19.39 -8.48 11.80
N GLY A 55 -19.64 -7.29 11.32
CA GLY A 55 -19.42 -6.98 9.91
C GLY A 55 -18.89 -5.59 9.64
N HIS A 56 -18.75 -4.80 10.68
CA HIS A 56 -18.42 -3.38 10.52
C HIS A 56 -16.90 -3.17 10.54
N MET A 57 -16.34 -2.66 9.43
CA MET A 57 -14.88 -2.41 9.37
C MET A 57 -14.48 -1.08 10.00
N GLY A 58 -15.30 -0.03 9.88
CA GLY A 58 -14.93 1.28 10.43
C GLY A 58 -15.26 2.42 9.49
N ARG A 59 -14.69 3.59 9.74
CA ARG A 59 -15.07 4.86 9.11
C ARG A 59 -14.01 5.39 8.15
N CYS A 60 -13.59 4.61 7.14
CA CYS A 60 -12.51 5.07 6.27
C CYS A 60 -12.94 6.23 5.36
N ILE A 61 -14.08 6.11 4.68
CA ILE A 61 -14.57 7.18 3.80
C ILE A 61 -15.50 8.09 4.60
N TYR A 62 -16.70 7.61 4.97
CA TYR A 62 -17.64 8.43 5.75
C TYR A 62 -17.13 8.57 7.18
N GLY A 63 -16.94 9.83 7.62
CA GLY A 63 -16.33 10.12 8.94
C GLY A 63 -14.81 10.04 8.94
N GLY A 64 -14.23 9.70 7.79
CA GLY A 64 -12.79 9.68 7.58
C GLY A 64 -12.37 10.78 6.60
N ILE A 65 -12.21 10.44 5.31
CA ILE A 65 -11.83 11.44 4.30
C ILE A 65 -13.00 12.37 3.96
N TYR A 66 -14.24 11.92 4.12
CA TYR A 66 -15.45 12.66 3.77
C TYR A 66 -16.38 12.73 4.98
N ASP A 67 -16.60 13.96 5.48
CA ASP A 67 -17.36 14.19 6.72
C ASP A 67 -18.09 15.53 6.59
N PRO A 68 -19.09 15.61 5.69
CA PRO A 68 -19.78 16.88 5.44
C PRO A 68 -20.49 17.39 6.69
N GLY A 69 -20.40 18.68 6.93
CA GLY A 69 -20.96 19.32 8.13
C GLY A 69 -20.01 19.36 9.30
N ASN A 70 -18.88 18.68 9.25
CA ASN A 70 -17.85 18.82 10.28
C ASN A 70 -17.10 20.14 10.09
N PRO A 71 -16.87 20.91 11.18
CA PRO A 71 -16.12 22.19 11.06
C PRO A 71 -14.71 22.03 10.47
N LEU A 72 -14.12 20.85 10.55
CA LEU A 72 -12.79 20.58 9.99
C LEU A 72 -12.86 20.23 8.49
N SER A 73 -14.05 20.14 7.91
CA SER A 73 -14.22 19.82 6.49
C SER A 73 -14.30 21.10 5.64
N ASP A 74 -13.93 20.95 4.37
CA ASP A 74 -14.04 22.03 3.39
C ASP A 74 -15.46 22.07 2.77
N GLU A 75 -15.64 22.93 1.79
CA GLU A 75 -16.94 23.08 1.09
C GLU A 75 -17.37 21.83 0.34
N ASN A 76 -16.45 20.92 0.04
CA ASN A 76 -16.76 19.63 -0.62
C ASN A 76 -17.11 18.53 0.39
N GLY A 77 -16.96 18.81 1.69
CA GLY A 77 -17.13 17.83 2.75
C GLY A 77 -15.86 17.02 3.03
N PHE A 78 -14.72 17.45 2.50
CA PHE A 78 -13.45 16.74 2.70
C PHE A 78 -12.76 17.24 3.97
N ARG A 79 -12.29 16.32 4.83
CA ARG A 79 -11.58 16.66 6.07
C ARG A 79 -10.23 17.31 5.72
N LYS A 80 -10.07 18.58 6.06
CA LYS A 80 -8.84 19.32 5.77
C LYS A 80 -7.64 18.77 6.54
N ASP A 81 -7.85 18.35 7.77
CA ASP A 81 -6.78 17.76 8.59
C ASP A 81 -6.30 16.43 7.99
N VAL A 82 -7.19 15.63 7.45
CA VAL A 82 -6.84 14.38 6.77
C VAL A 82 -6.08 14.67 5.46
N ILE A 83 -6.54 15.66 4.69
CA ILE A 83 -5.84 16.09 3.47
C ILE A 83 -4.38 16.49 3.80
N GLU A 84 -4.19 17.28 4.85
CA GLU A 84 -2.83 17.70 5.24
C GLU A 84 -1.97 16.50 5.68
N ALA A 85 -2.57 15.51 6.34
CA ALA A 85 -1.85 14.30 6.71
C ALA A 85 -1.40 13.51 5.45
N PHE A 86 -2.27 13.35 4.45
CA PHE A 86 -1.88 12.70 3.19
C PHE A 86 -0.77 13.47 2.47
N LYS A 87 -0.83 14.79 2.51
CA LYS A 87 0.24 15.64 1.93
C LYS A 87 1.55 15.49 2.69
N GLU A 88 1.49 15.39 4.01
CA GLU A 88 2.69 15.18 4.83
C GLU A 88 3.38 13.87 4.46
N LEU A 89 2.59 12.79 4.22
CA LEU A 89 3.12 11.51 3.75
C LEU A 89 3.58 11.56 2.29
N ASN A 90 3.22 12.61 1.54
CA ASN A 90 3.43 12.67 0.10
C ASN A 90 2.90 11.38 -0.57
N CYS A 91 1.67 11.01 -0.22
CA CYS A 91 1.04 9.75 -0.64
C CYS A 91 0.82 9.77 -2.16
N PRO A 92 1.45 8.87 -2.91
CA PRO A 92 1.48 9.00 -4.37
C PRO A 92 0.24 8.45 -5.06
N VAL A 93 -0.43 7.49 -4.47
CA VAL A 93 -1.54 6.78 -5.11
C VAL A 93 -2.48 6.26 -4.01
N VAL A 94 -3.80 6.31 -4.23
CA VAL A 94 -4.78 5.80 -3.28
C VAL A 94 -5.74 4.85 -3.99
N ARG A 95 -5.86 3.64 -3.46
CA ARG A 95 -6.74 2.59 -3.95
C ARG A 95 -8.17 2.82 -3.45
N TYR A 96 -9.17 2.59 -4.34
CA TYR A 96 -10.59 2.90 -4.11
C TYR A 96 -11.44 2.04 -5.08
N PRO A 97 -12.69 1.67 -4.81
CA PRO A 97 -13.49 2.01 -3.63
C PRO A 97 -13.43 0.93 -2.55
N GLY A 98 -12.61 -0.07 -2.73
CA GLY A 98 -12.49 -1.15 -1.75
C GLY A 98 -11.64 -2.27 -2.27
N GLY A 99 -11.53 -3.09 -1.40
CA GLY A 99 -11.36 -4.50 -1.16
C GLY A 99 -12.65 -5.28 -1.43
N ASN A 100 -13.14 -5.94 -0.40
CA ASN A 100 -14.33 -6.79 -0.55
C ASN A 100 -15.56 -6.03 -1.02
N PHE A 101 -15.68 -4.78 -0.65
CA PHE A 101 -16.79 -3.91 -1.04
C PHE A 101 -16.98 -3.88 -2.56
N VAL A 102 -15.89 -3.87 -3.34
CA VAL A 102 -15.99 -3.57 -4.77
C VAL A 102 -16.80 -4.61 -5.54
N ALA A 103 -16.91 -5.85 -5.03
CA ALA A 103 -17.58 -6.93 -5.76
C ALA A 103 -19.10 -6.73 -5.91
N THR A 104 -19.67 -5.74 -5.21
CA THR A 104 -21.09 -5.39 -5.36
C THR A 104 -21.30 -3.89 -5.62
N TYR A 105 -20.22 -3.16 -5.90
CA TYR A 105 -20.29 -1.72 -6.12
C TYR A 105 -20.55 -1.42 -7.60
N HIS A 106 -21.56 -0.57 -7.85
CA HIS A 106 -21.91 -0.12 -9.21
C HIS A 106 -21.61 1.37 -9.31
N TRP A 107 -20.58 1.71 -10.06
CA TRP A 107 -20.05 3.09 -10.08
C TRP A 107 -21.07 4.13 -10.56
N LEU A 108 -22.01 3.73 -11.44
CA LEU A 108 -23.06 4.62 -11.93
C LEU A 108 -23.97 5.11 -10.80
N ASP A 109 -24.14 4.32 -9.75
CA ASP A 109 -24.96 4.74 -8.59
C ASP A 109 -24.33 5.93 -7.85
N GLY A 110 -23.02 6.10 -7.98
CA GLY A 110 -22.26 7.13 -7.27
C GLY A 110 -21.95 8.38 -8.07
N VAL A 111 -22.59 8.59 -9.23
CA VAL A 111 -22.37 9.80 -10.05
C VAL A 111 -23.68 10.54 -10.31
N GLY A 112 -23.59 11.81 -10.68
CA GLY A 112 -24.76 12.66 -10.91
C GLY A 112 -25.29 13.27 -9.61
N PRO A 113 -26.50 13.86 -9.66
CA PRO A 113 -27.06 14.57 -8.49
C PRO A 113 -27.23 13.66 -7.29
N LYS A 114 -26.74 14.11 -6.14
CA LYS A 114 -26.68 13.26 -4.93
C LYS A 114 -28.07 12.84 -4.43
N ASP A 115 -29.07 13.68 -4.61
CA ASP A 115 -30.44 13.39 -4.18
C ASP A 115 -31.12 12.31 -5.05
N GLN A 116 -30.50 11.95 -6.18
CA GLN A 116 -31.01 10.92 -7.09
C GLN A 116 -30.24 9.61 -6.98
N ARG A 117 -29.20 9.55 -6.15
CA ARG A 117 -28.37 8.35 -6.02
C ARG A 117 -29.06 7.32 -5.13
N PRO A 118 -29.08 6.04 -5.56
CA PRO A 118 -29.76 5.03 -4.75
C PRO A 118 -28.96 4.66 -3.52
N VAL A 119 -29.66 4.29 -2.46
CA VAL A 119 -29.06 3.59 -1.31
C VAL A 119 -29.12 2.08 -1.62
N ARG A 120 -27.99 1.41 -1.50
CA ARG A 120 -27.88 -0.03 -1.79
C ARG A 120 -27.54 -0.84 -0.56
N PRO A 121 -28.04 -2.07 -0.42
CA PRO A 121 -27.50 -2.98 0.57
C PRO A 121 -26.02 -3.24 0.26
N GLU A 122 -25.20 -3.27 1.28
CA GLU A 122 -23.78 -3.50 1.15
C GLU A 122 -23.45 -4.88 1.74
N LEU A 123 -23.02 -5.82 0.88
CA LEU A 123 -22.95 -7.24 1.25
C LEU A 123 -21.62 -7.66 1.86
N ALA A 124 -20.57 -6.88 1.69
CA ALA A 124 -19.26 -7.23 2.25
C ALA A 124 -19.23 -7.02 3.77
N TRP A 125 -19.77 -5.88 4.23
CA TRP A 125 -19.72 -5.48 5.63
C TRP A 125 -21.12 -5.35 6.25
N LEU A 126 -22.13 -5.82 5.52
CA LEU A 126 -23.53 -5.98 6.01
C LEU A 126 -24.19 -4.68 6.42
N GLY A 127 -23.98 -3.62 5.62
CA GLY A 127 -24.56 -2.31 5.88
C GLY A 127 -25.33 -1.77 4.68
N GLU A 128 -25.34 -0.46 4.56
CA GLU A 128 -25.97 0.25 3.43
C GLU A 128 -24.98 1.25 2.86
N GLU A 129 -24.91 1.32 1.52
CA GLU A 129 -24.12 2.32 0.83
C GLU A 129 -25.03 3.42 0.30
N SER A 130 -24.81 4.63 0.78
CA SER A 130 -25.63 5.80 0.42
C SER A 130 -25.25 6.41 -0.92
N ASN A 131 -24.08 6.07 -1.47
CA ASN A 131 -23.53 6.61 -2.72
C ASN A 131 -23.32 8.14 -2.70
N GLN A 132 -23.24 8.75 -1.51
CA GLN A 132 -23.05 10.20 -1.39
C GLN A 132 -21.60 10.61 -1.69
N PHE A 133 -20.69 9.66 -1.77
CA PHE A 133 -19.31 9.86 -2.21
C PHE A 133 -19.07 8.82 -3.31
N GLY A 134 -18.72 9.28 -4.50
CA GLY A 134 -18.52 8.38 -5.65
C GLY A 134 -17.33 8.82 -6.48
N THR A 135 -17.35 8.46 -7.77
CA THR A 135 -16.22 8.70 -8.68
C THR A 135 -15.81 10.18 -8.71
N ASP A 136 -16.77 11.08 -8.90
CA ASP A 136 -16.45 12.50 -9.04
C ASP A 136 -15.88 13.08 -7.75
N GLU A 137 -16.46 12.69 -6.60
CA GLU A 137 -15.94 13.14 -5.29
C GLU A 137 -14.54 12.58 -5.03
N PHE A 138 -14.32 11.29 -5.31
CA PHE A 138 -13.01 10.70 -5.08
C PHE A 138 -11.94 11.33 -5.96
N LEU A 139 -12.23 11.52 -7.25
CA LEU A 139 -11.25 12.12 -8.17
C LEU A 139 -10.98 13.59 -7.82
N LYS A 140 -12.02 14.32 -7.37
CA LYS A 140 -11.83 15.68 -6.85
C LYS A 140 -10.95 15.66 -5.60
N TRP A 141 -11.18 14.71 -4.68
CA TRP A 141 -10.35 14.55 -3.49
C TRP A 141 -8.90 14.28 -3.88
N CYS A 142 -8.67 13.38 -4.86
CA CYS A 142 -7.32 13.10 -5.36
C CYS A 142 -6.64 14.36 -5.91
N GLU A 143 -7.38 15.21 -6.64
CA GLU A 143 -6.85 16.48 -7.14
C GLU A 143 -6.43 17.41 -6.00
N VAL A 144 -7.25 17.49 -4.95
CA VAL A 144 -6.96 18.37 -3.80
C VAL A 144 -5.76 17.85 -3.02
N VAL A 145 -5.65 16.54 -2.82
CA VAL A 145 -4.53 15.92 -2.09
C VAL A 145 -3.24 15.94 -2.93
N GLY A 146 -3.35 15.80 -4.25
CA GLY A 146 -2.19 15.61 -5.14
C GLY A 146 -1.75 14.16 -5.22
N THR A 147 -2.69 13.22 -5.25
CA THR A 147 -2.45 11.78 -5.28
C THR A 147 -3.13 11.17 -6.50
N GLU A 148 -2.58 10.07 -7.04
CA GLU A 148 -3.20 9.39 -8.17
C GLU A 148 -4.28 8.41 -7.70
N PRO A 149 -5.39 8.28 -8.45
CA PRO A 149 -6.39 7.27 -8.14
C PRO A 149 -5.98 5.89 -8.65
N TYR A 150 -6.38 4.86 -7.91
CA TYR A 150 -6.23 3.47 -8.31
C TYR A 150 -7.59 2.80 -8.07
N PHE A 151 -8.28 2.45 -9.17
CA PHE A 151 -9.63 1.87 -9.07
C PHE A 151 -9.60 0.35 -9.13
N ALA A 152 -10.40 -0.28 -8.26
CA ALA A 152 -10.68 -1.70 -8.32
C ALA A 152 -12.02 -1.93 -9.02
N LEU A 153 -12.07 -2.91 -9.94
CA LEU A 153 -13.26 -3.20 -10.74
C LEU A 153 -14.15 -4.25 -10.05
N ASN A 154 -15.45 -4.10 -10.23
CA ASN A 154 -16.44 -5.04 -9.72
C ASN A 154 -16.43 -6.32 -10.54
N PHE A 155 -15.68 -7.33 -10.08
CA PHE A 155 -15.64 -8.66 -10.72
C PHE A 155 -16.72 -9.61 -10.19
N GLY A 156 -17.46 -9.20 -9.16
CA GLY A 156 -18.55 -9.99 -8.59
C GLY A 156 -19.84 -9.84 -9.40
N THR A 157 -20.60 -8.80 -9.11
CA THR A 157 -21.89 -8.54 -9.78
C THR A 157 -21.78 -7.68 -11.02
N GLY A 158 -20.61 -7.06 -11.27
CA GLY A 158 -20.41 -6.15 -12.38
C GLY A 158 -20.20 -6.83 -13.73
N THR A 159 -20.36 -6.04 -14.79
CA THR A 159 -20.18 -6.53 -16.17
C THR A 159 -18.99 -5.84 -16.82
N LEU A 160 -18.49 -6.44 -17.91
CA LEU A 160 -17.44 -5.81 -18.72
C LEU A 160 -17.90 -4.47 -19.30
N ASP A 161 -19.15 -4.38 -19.75
CA ASP A 161 -19.69 -3.12 -20.26
C ASP A 161 -19.66 -2.03 -19.19
N GLU A 162 -19.99 -2.39 -17.95
CA GLU A 162 -19.94 -1.45 -16.83
C GLU A 162 -18.51 -0.96 -16.56
N ALA A 163 -17.56 -1.87 -16.60
CA ALA A 163 -16.14 -1.53 -16.41
C ALA A 163 -15.63 -0.61 -17.54
N LEU A 164 -15.97 -0.93 -18.78
CA LEU A 164 -15.61 -0.09 -19.92
C LEU A 164 -16.27 1.28 -19.84
N GLY A 165 -17.53 1.33 -19.39
CA GLY A 165 -18.23 2.61 -19.17
C GLY A 165 -17.53 3.48 -18.12
N TRP A 166 -17.03 2.85 -17.04
CA TRP A 166 -16.30 3.58 -15.99
C TRP A 166 -14.99 4.16 -16.54
N LEU A 167 -14.24 3.35 -17.29
CA LEU A 167 -13.00 3.81 -17.91
C LEU A 167 -13.28 4.95 -18.91
N GLU A 168 -14.31 4.79 -19.75
CA GLU A 168 -14.72 5.84 -20.69
C GLU A 168 -15.11 7.13 -19.96
N TYR A 169 -15.91 7.03 -18.90
CA TYR A 169 -16.33 8.17 -18.09
C TYR A 169 -15.13 8.95 -17.58
N CYS A 170 -14.12 8.24 -17.09
CA CYS A 170 -12.95 8.89 -16.50
C CYS A 170 -12.02 9.48 -17.57
N ASN A 171 -11.76 8.74 -18.65
CA ASN A 171 -10.59 8.98 -19.49
C ASN A 171 -10.91 9.49 -20.93
N SER A 172 -12.14 9.30 -21.42
CA SER A 172 -12.40 9.60 -22.83
C SER A 172 -12.74 11.09 -23.06
N ASP A 173 -12.11 11.69 -24.07
CA ASP A 173 -12.49 13.02 -24.55
C ASP A 173 -13.37 12.95 -25.80
N LYS A 174 -13.71 11.75 -26.24
CA LYS A 174 -14.50 11.53 -27.45
C LYS A 174 -15.98 11.88 -27.23
N ASN A 175 -16.74 12.02 -28.34
CA ASN A 175 -18.17 12.25 -28.27
C ASN A 175 -18.90 10.91 -28.15
N THR A 176 -18.80 10.30 -26.95
CA THR A 176 -19.35 8.99 -26.68
C THR A 176 -20.21 9.04 -25.41
N TYR A 177 -20.96 7.97 -25.15
CA TYR A 177 -22.08 7.98 -24.19
C TYR A 177 -21.60 8.37 -22.78
N TYR A 178 -20.59 7.67 -22.22
CA TYR A 178 -20.17 7.91 -20.85
C TYR A 178 -19.27 9.16 -20.73
N ALA A 179 -18.54 9.51 -21.78
CA ALA A 179 -17.82 10.78 -21.81
C ALA A 179 -18.81 11.96 -21.76
N ASN A 180 -19.94 11.83 -22.48
CA ASN A 180 -20.99 12.84 -22.44
C ASN A 180 -21.73 12.86 -21.10
N LEU A 181 -21.87 11.72 -20.44
CA LEU A 181 -22.43 11.68 -19.09
C LEU A 181 -21.52 12.45 -18.11
N ARG A 182 -20.21 12.29 -18.21
CA ARG A 182 -19.27 13.08 -17.39
C ARG A 182 -19.49 14.60 -17.62
N ARG A 183 -19.62 15.01 -18.89
CA ARG A 183 -19.87 16.42 -19.23
C ARG A 183 -21.20 16.91 -18.65
N LYS A 184 -22.23 16.09 -18.75
CA LYS A 184 -23.54 16.40 -18.18
C LYS A 184 -23.45 16.56 -16.67
N ASN A 185 -22.55 15.77 -16.01
CA ASN A 185 -22.33 15.84 -14.57
C ASN A 185 -21.38 16.99 -14.18
N GLY A 186 -20.98 17.83 -15.14
CA GLY A 186 -20.28 19.09 -14.84
C GLY A 186 -18.79 19.07 -15.13
N ARG A 187 -18.23 17.97 -15.68
CA ARG A 187 -16.80 17.93 -15.98
C ARG A 187 -16.57 17.75 -17.48
N ASP A 188 -16.16 18.83 -18.12
CA ASP A 188 -15.98 18.84 -19.56
C ASP A 188 -14.84 17.95 -20.04
N LYS A 189 -13.69 18.02 -19.39
CA LYS A 189 -12.48 17.29 -19.79
C LYS A 189 -12.28 16.02 -18.97
N PRO A 190 -11.56 15.01 -19.50
CA PRO A 190 -11.18 13.85 -18.69
C PRO A 190 -10.43 14.28 -17.43
N TYR A 191 -10.47 13.42 -16.42
CA TYR A 191 -9.76 13.68 -15.18
C TYR A 191 -8.26 13.64 -15.42
N ASN A 192 -7.58 14.69 -14.99
CA ASN A 192 -6.13 14.80 -15.08
C ASN A 192 -5.58 14.82 -13.67
N VAL A 193 -5.39 13.63 -13.10
CA VAL A 193 -4.95 13.48 -11.71
C VAL A 193 -3.56 12.89 -11.74
N SER A 194 -2.54 13.75 -11.60
CA SER A 194 -1.16 13.32 -11.52
C SER A 194 -0.56 13.75 -10.19
N HIS A 195 0.36 12.94 -9.71
CA HIS A 195 1.10 13.25 -8.50
C HIS A 195 2.12 14.36 -8.82
N THR A 196 1.86 15.57 -8.31
CA THR A 196 2.60 16.77 -8.72
C THR A 196 3.95 16.99 -8.04
N SER A 197 4.34 16.16 -7.08
CA SER A 197 5.46 16.48 -6.21
C SER A 197 6.86 16.25 -6.80
N PHE A 198 6.99 15.64 -7.98
CA PHE A 198 8.30 15.26 -8.53
C PHE A 198 8.55 15.61 -9.98
N LEU A 199 7.86 16.63 -10.50
CA LEU A 199 8.22 17.12 -11.83
C LEU A 199 9.53 17.91 -11.73
N THR A 200 10.63 17.20 -11.90
CA THR A 200 11.88 17.88 -12.23
C THR A 200 11.67 18.59 -13.58
N SER A 201 12.25 19.75 -13.70
CA SER A 201 12.02 20.76 -14.75
C SER A 201 12.30 20.33 -16.20
N ARG A 202 12.34 19.02 -16.51
CA ARG A 202 12.75 18.52 -17.82
C ARG A 202 11.79 17.56 -18.52
N GLU A 203 10.68 17.20 -17.89
CA GLU A 203 9.66 16.42 -18.61
C GLU A 203 8.63 17.36 -19.21
N SER A 204 8.53 17.31 -20.52
CA SER A 204 7.64 18.22 -21.25
C SER A 204 6.17 17.94 -20.91
N ALA A 205 5.38 18.99 -20.86
CA ALA A 205 3.94 18.93 -20.58
C ALA A 205 3.15 18.02 -21.54
N ALA A 206 3.79 17.52 -22.59
CA ALA A 206 3.15 16.65 -23.57
C ALA A 206 3.04 15.17 -23.11
N GLU A 207 3.77 14.79 -22.05
CA GLU A 207 3.71 13.41 -21.53
C GLU A 207 2.77 13.25 -20.34
N LEU A 208 2.11 14.33 -19.94
CA LEU A 208 1.15 14.35 -18.84
C LEU A 208 -0.27 14.07 -19.32
N SER A 209 -0.43 13.04 -20.15
CA SER A 209 -1.77 12.53 -20.47
C SER A 209 -2.17 11.61 -19.32
N THR A 210 -2.94 12.11 -18.40
CA THR A 210 -3.19 11.34 -17.20
C THR A 210 -4.67 11.03 -17.02
N UNK A 211 -5.02 10.25 -17.65
CA UNK A 211 -6.19 9.65 -17.35
C UNK A 211 -6.03 8.98 -16.04
N VAL A 212 -7.09 8.42 -15.68
CA VAL A 212 -7.03 7.51 -14.55
C VAL A 212 -6.29 6.25 -15.00
N LYS A 213 -5.19 5.99 -14.36
CA LYS A 213 -4.17 5.08 -14.89
C LYS A 213 -4.30 3.64 -14.38
N TYR A 214 -4.55 3.46 -13.08
CA TYR A 214 -4.44 2.16 -12.41
C TYR A 214 -5.81 1.52 -12.20
N TRP A 215 -5.97 0.27 -12.69
CA TRP A 215 -7.25 -0.45 -12.64
C TRP A 215 -7.00 -1.90 -12.26
N ALA A 216 -7.58 -2.35 -11.14
CA ALA A 216 -7.45 -3.72 -10.69
C ALA A 216 -8.57 -4.59 -11.27
N LEU A 217 -8.20 -5.78 -11.73
CA LEU A 217 -9.12 -6.77 -12.29
C LEU A 217 -9.72 -7.61 -11.15
N GLY A 218 -10.58 -6.98 -10.37
CA GLY A 218 -11.24 -7.60 -9.22
C GLY A 218 -10.44 -7.46 -7.93
N ASN A 219 -10.98 -8.02 -6.85
CA ASN A 219 -10.38 -8.06 -5.52
C ASN A 219 -10.61 -9.45 -4.91
N GLU A 220 -9.53 -10.12 -4.53
CA GLU A 220 -9.58 -11.40 -3.78
C GLU A 220 -10.59 -12.41 -4.34
N MET A 221 -10.65 -12.54 -5.67
CA MET A 221 -11.66 -13.38 -6.31
C MET A 221 -11.54 -14.87 -5.97
N TRP A 222 -10.43 -15.24 -5.33
CA TRP A 222 -10.19 -16.59 -4.81
C TRP A 222 -10.88 -16.83 -3.46
N GLY A 223 -11.20 -15.76 -2.73
CA GLY A 223 -11.61 -15.84 -1.32
C GLY A 223 -13.05 -16.27 -1.12
N PRO A 224 -13.32 -17.20 -0.19
CA PRO A 224 -14.71 -17.66 0.03
C PRO A 224 -15.65 -16.60 0.61
N TRP A 225 -15.10 -15.52 1.15
CA TRP A 225 -15.89 -14.37 1.62
C TRP A 225 -16.31 -13.44 0.48
N GLN A 226 -15.66 -13.55 -0.68
CA GLN A 226 -15.83 -12.58 -1.77
C GLN A 226 -17.07 -12.90 -2.60
N VAL A 227 -17.96 -11.93 -2.76
CA VAL A 227 -19.10 -12.08 -3.68
C VAL A 227 -18.54 -12.31 -5.09
N GLY A 228 -19.04 -13.35 -5.75
CA GLY A 228 -18.54 -13.71 -7.08
C GLY A 228 -17.27 -14.53 -7.06
N GLN A 229 -16.90 -15.11 -5.90
CA GLN A 229 -15.74 -16.00 -5.81
C GLN A 229 -15.72 -16.98 -6.99
N MET A 230 -14.55 -17.24 -7.53
CA MET A 230 -14.43 -18.12 -8.69
C MET A 230 -13.16 -18.97 -8.61
N THR A 231 -13.11 -20.01 -9.45
CA THR A 231 -11.89 -20.82 -9.57
C THR A 231 -10.82 -20.01 -10.31
N LYS A 232 -9.57 -20.41 -10.16
CA LYS A 232 -8.47 -19.75 -10.85
C LYS A 232 -8.63 -19.79 -12.38
N GLU A 233 -9.23 -20.88 -12.89
CA GLU A 233 -9.50 -21.05 -14.33
C GLU A 233 -10.52 -20.00 -14.80
N ALA A 234 -11.66 -19.92 -14.12
CA ALA A 234 -12.70 -18.95 -14.46
C ALA A 234 -12.19 -17.51 -14.33
N TYR A 235 -11.41 -17.23 -13.28
CA TYR A 235 -10.83 -15.91 -13.10
C TYR A 235 -9.87 -15.56 -14.24
N ALA A 236 -8.96 -16.45 -14.59
CA ALA A 236 -7.97 -16.17 -15.64
C ALA A 236 -8.65 -15.89 -16.99
N ASP A 237 -9.67 -16.68 -17.34
CA ASP A 237 -10.44 -16.46 -18.58
C ASP A 237 -11.11 -15.07 -18.56
N LYS A 238 -11.79 -14.76 -17.49
CA LYS A 238 -12.49 -13.47 -17.35
C LYS A 238 -11.50 -12.30 -17.38
N ALA A 239 -10.44 -12.37 -16.58
CA ALA A 239 -9.45 -11.30 -16.46
C ALA A 239 -8.76 -11.02 -17.80
N TYR A 240 -8.41 -12.07 -18.55
CA TYR A 240 -7.76 -11.91 -19.84
C TYR A 240 -8.66 -11.14 -20.83
N GLN A 241 -9.96 -11.50 -20.88
CA GLN A 241 -10.89 -10.84 -21.79
C GLN A 241 -11.15 -9.40 -21.37
N TRP A 242 -11.30 -9.13 -20.07
CA TRP A 242 -11.48 -7.76 -19.58
C TRP A 242 -10.24 -6.91 -19.86
N ALA A 243 -9.06 -7.46 -19.63
CA ALA A 243 -7.80 -6.75 -19.89
C ALA A 243 -7.70 -6.36 -21.37
N LYS A 244 -8.04 -7.30 -22.28
CA LYS A 244 -8.04 -7.05 -23.70
C LYS A 244 -8.96 -5.88 -24.07
N ALA A 245 -10.20 -5.91 -23.58
CA ALA A 245 -11.18 -4.86 -23.90
C ALA A 245 -10.75 -3.50 -23.34
N MET A 246 -10.24 -3.48 -22.11
CA MET A 246 -9.79 -2.22 -21.49
C MET A 246 -8.60 -1.62 -22.24
N LYS A 247 -7.62 -2.45 -22.64
CA LYS A 247 -6.46 -1.98 -23.41
C LYS A 247 -6.85 -1.53 -24.81
N LEU A 248 -7.89 -2.11 -25.40
CA LEU A 248 -8.43 -1.63 -26.69
C LEU A 248 -9.10 -0.27 -26.54
N LEU A 249 -9.80 -0.05 -25.43
CA LEU A 249 -10.44 1.24 -25.16
C LEU A 249 -9.41 2.32 -24.82
N ASP A 250 -8.43 2.00 -23.98
CA ASP A 250 -7.39 2.94 -23.56
C ASP A 250 -6.09 2.17 -23.33
N PRO A 251 -5.18 2.14 -24.31
CA PRO A 251 -3.93 1.36 -24.16
C PRO A 251 -2.96 1.90 -23.11
N SER A 252 -3.19 3.10 -22.59
CA SER A 252 -2.30 3.71 -21.59
C SER A 252 -2.55 3.20 -20.17
N VAL A 253 -3.66 2.48 -19.91
CA VAL A 253 -3.97 2.05 -18.54
C VAL A 253 -3.02 0.95 -18.07
N VAL A 254 -2.81 0.93 -16.76
CA VAL A 254 -2.03 -0.07 -16.06
C VAL A 254 -3.01 -1.04 -15.42
N LEU A 255 -2.94 -2.31 -15.80
CA LEU A 255 -3.89 -3.33 -15.34
C LEU A 255 -3.23 -4.25 -14.33
N ILE A 256 -3.91 -4.45 -13.21
CA ILE A 256 -3.41 -5.21 -12.08
C ILE A 256 -4.22 -6.51 -11.94
N LEU A 257 -3.54 -7.65 -12.12
CA LEU A 257 -4.12 -8.99 -12.03
C LEU A 257 -4.34 -9.34 -10.56
N CYS A 258 -5.48 -9.92 -10.22
CA CYS A 258 -5.77 -10.34 -8.84
C CYS A 258 -4.98 -11.61 -8.50
N GLY A 259 -4.01 -11.45 -7.59
CA GLY A 259 -3.28 -12.57 -7.01
C GLY A 259 -3.80 -12.93 -5.63
N GLU A 260 -3.08 -13.82 -4.96
CA GLU A 260 -3.40 -14.24 -3.60
C GLU A 260 -2.25 -13.86 -2.67
N THR A 261 -1.46 -14.83 -2.21
CA THR A 261 -0.29 -14.57 -1.35
C THR A 261 1.02 -14.43 -2.12
N GLY A 262 0.99 -14.69 -3.42
CA GLY A 262 2.17 -14.68 -4.27
C GLY A 262 2.81 -16.05 -4.44
N TYR A 263 2.49 -17.01 -3.57
CA TYR A 263 3.10 -18.35 -3.61
C TYR A 263 2.06 -19.48 -3.67
N SER A 264 0.83 -19.14 -4.04
CA SER A 264 -0.26 -20.13 -4.10
C SER A 264 -0.42 -20.71 -5.52
N THR A 265 -1.20 -21.77 -5.63
CA THR A 265 -1.55 -22.32 -6.94
C THR A 265 -2.42 -21.36 -7.75
N TRP A 266 -3.15 -20.47 -7.09
CA TRP A 266 -3.86 -19.38 -7.78
C TRP A 266 -2.84 -18.48 -8.49
N ASP A 267 -1.83 -18.00 -7.77
CA ASP A 267 -0.84 -17.08 -8.33
C ASP A 267 -0.12 -17.67 -9.54
N SER A 268 0.37 -18.91 -9.40
CA SER A 268 1.11 -19.53 -10.50
C SER A 268 0.23 -19.74 -11.73
N TYR A 269 -1.04 -20.13 -11.52
CA TYR A 269 -1.97 -20.39 -12.62
C TYR A 269 -2.36 -19.11 -13.36
N VAL A 270 -2.81 -18.07 -12.60
CA VAL A 270 -3.31 -16.85 -13.25
C VAL A 270 -2.18 -16.10 -13.96
N LEU A 271 -0.97 -16.12 -13.40
CA LEU A 271 0.20 -15.54 -14.07
C LEU A 271 0.48 -16.28 -15.38
N LYS A 272 0.48 -17.62 -15.36
CA LYS A 272 0.74 -18.42 -16.55
C LYS A 272 -0.26 -18.15 -17.67
N GLU A 273 -1.55 -17.99 -17.30
CA GLU A 273 -2.61 -17.83 -18.29
C GLU A 273 -2.77 -16.38 -18.79
N CYS A 274 -2.37 -15.38 -17.99
CA CYS A 274 -2.65 -13.98 -18.32
C CYS A 274 -1.41 -13.19 -18.75
N VAL A 275 -0.20 -13.59 -18.36
CA VAL A 275 1.04 -12.90 -18.76
C VAL A 275 1.48 -13.52 -20.10
N LYS A 276 0.84 -13.06 -21.16
CA LYS A 276 1.05 -13.58 -22.52
C LYS A 276 1.36 -12.43 -23.47
N TRP A 277 2.00 -12.78 -24.58
CA TRP A 277 2.30 -11.85 -25.67
C TRP A 277 1.53 -12.30 -26.91
N ASP A 278 0.74 -11.38 -27.45
CA ASP A 278 -0.08 -11.66 -28.64
C ASP A 278 -0.16 -10.42 -29.50
N THR A 279 0.48 -10.46 -30.65
CA THR A 279 0.49 -9.32 -31.57
C THR A 279 -0.88 -9.05 -32.19
N HIS A 280 -1.78 -10.01 -32.18
CA HIS A 280 -3.10 -9.87 -32.81
C HIS A 280 -4.13 -9.24 -31.89
N THR A 281 -3.89 -9.26 -30.59
CA THR A 281 -4.87 -8.80 -29.60
C THR A 281 -5.25 -7.32 -29.81
N LEU A 282 -4.28 -6.47 -30.11
CA LEU A 282 -4.49 -5.04 -30.25
C LEU A 282 -4.23 -4.56 -31.68
N GLY A 283 -4.75 -5.31 -32.66
CA GLY A 283 -4.67 -4.90 -34.06
C GLY A 283 -3.33 -5.15 -34.72
N GLY A 284 -2.56 -6.05 -34.18
CA GLY A 284 -1.29 -6.47 -34.77
C GLY A 284 -0.13 -5.51 -34.63
N SER A 285 -0.28 -4.47 -33.85
CA SER A 285 0.74 -3.41 -33.79
C SER A 285 1.43 -3.28 -32.43
N THR A 286 1.09 -4.08 -31.44
CA THR A 286 1.60 -3.83 -30.10
C THR A 286 2.62 -4.85 -29.64
N THR A 287 3.59 -4.35 -28.90
CA THR A 287 4.56 -5.14 -28.17
C THR A 287 4.24 -5.13 -26.66
N ALA A 288 3.04 -4.68 -26.31
CA ALA A 288 2.66 -4.51 -24.91
C ALA A 288 2.03 -5.78 -24.34
N SER A 289 2.31 -6.04 -23.08
CA SER A 289 1.58 -7.04 -22.31
C SER A 289 0.20 -6.48 -21.94
N LEU A 290 -0.80 -7.35 -21.80
CA LEU A 290 -2.11 -6.92 -21.28
C LEU A 290 -2.05 -6.68 -19.77
N ILE A 291 -1.17 -7.39 -19.05
CA ILE A 291 -1.08 -7.32 -17.59
C ILE A 291 0.20 -6.60 -17.22
N ASP A 292 0.08 -5.58 -16.39
CA ASP A 292 1.21 -4.75 -15.98
C ASP A 292 1.69 -5.05 -14.57
N MET A 293 0.80 -5.53 -13.70
CA MET A 293 1.14 -5.85 -12.31
C MET A 293 0.37 -7.07 -11.83
N HIS A 294 0.91 -7.72 -10.81
CA HIS A 294 0.27 -8.85 -10.11
C HIS A 294 0.07 -8.46 -8.65
N SER A 295 -1.18 -8.49 -8.20
CA SER A 295 -1.54 -8.11 -6.83
C SER A 295 -1.24 -9.23 -5.84
N ILE A 296 -0.70 -8.89 -4.67
CA ILE A 296 -0.65 -9.80 -3.52
C ILE A 296 -1.15 -9.09 -2.27
N HIS A 297 -1.79 -9.88 -1.39
CA HIS A 297 -2.31 -9.40 -0.10
C HIS A 297 -1.75 -10.26 1.02
N ILE A 298 -1.09 -9.63 1.98
CA ILE A 298 -0.64 -10.32 3.20
C ILE A 298 -0.85 -9.37 4.38
N TYR A 299 -1.44 -9.92 5.45
CA TYR A 299 -1.54 -9.26 6.74
C TYR A 299 -0.76 -10.09 7.75
N THR A 300 -0.11 -9.43 8.70
CA THR A 300 0.67 -10.08 9.74
C THR A 300 0.27 -9.57 11.10
N ALA A 301 0.26 -10.42 12.12
CA ALA A 301 0.05 -9.97 13.50
C ALA A 301 0.39 -11.06 14.48
N SER A 302 0.73 -10.66 15.69
CA SER A 302 0.84 -11.54 16.85
C SER A 302 0.74 -10.70 18.12
N ASN A 303 0.23 -11.29 19.19
CA ASN A 303 0.27 -10.67 20.50
C ASN A 303 1.66 -10.83 21.16
N ASP A 304 2.50 -11.69 20.62
CA ASP A 304 3.90 -11.84 21.04
C ASP A 304 4.74 -10.85 20.24
N HIS A 305 5.49 -9.98 20.92
CA HIS A 305 6.22 -8.91 20.26
C HIS A 305 7.22 -9.43 19.21
N LEU A 306 8.01 -10.46 19.56
CA LEU A 306 9.04 -10.92 18.62
C LEU A 306 8.44 -11.61 17.42
N LYS A 307 7.34 -12.36 17.61
CA LYS A 307 6.59 -12.93 16.49
C LYS A 307 6.01 -11.82 15.62
N ASN A 308 5.45 -10.77 16.26
CA ASN A 308 4.82 -9.66 15.54
C ASN A 308 5.85 -8.87 14.70
N ALA A 309 6.97 -8.50 15.31
CA ALA A 309 7.98 -7.67 14.65
C ALA A 309 8.71 -8.41 13.53
N THR A 310 8.84 -9.74 13.61
CA THR A 310 9.53 -10.53 12.57
C THR A 310 8.57 -11.07 11.50
N ALA A 311 7.26 -11.04 11.74
CA ALA A 311 6.27 -11.61 10.83
C ALA A 311 6.34 -11.05 9.39
N PRO A 312 6.65 -9.76 9.17
CA PRO A 312 6.71 -9.25 7.79
C PRO A 312 7.82 -9.84 6.93
N ARG A 313 8.78 -10.57 7.52
CA ARG A 313 9.75 -11.33 6.71
C ARG A 313 9.05 -12.35 5.80
N SER A 314 7.83 -12.80 6.19
CA SER A 314 7.02 -13.66 5.31
C SER A 314 6.71 -12.99 3.97
N ALA A 315 6.48 -11.69 3.99
CA ALA A 315 6.20 -10.94 2.76
C ALA A 315 7.44 -10.88 1.86
N GLU A 316 8.62 -10.76 2.44
CA GLU A 316 9.84 -10.75 1.63
C GLU A 316 10.00 -12.08 0.87
N ARG A 317 9.75 -13.21 1.55
CA ARG A 317 9.81 -14.52 0.89
C ARG A 317 8.73 -14.64 -0.20
N ALA A 318 7.53 -14.12 0.08
CA ALA A 318 6.44 -14.10 -0.91
C ALA A 318 6.82 -13.31 -2.17
N ILE A 319 7.45 -12.16 -1.99
CA ILE A 319 7.89 -11.31 -3.11
C ILE A 319 8.95 -12.04 -3.94
N GLU A 320 9.92 -12.68 -3.29
CA GLU A 320 10.95 -13.45 -4.00
C GLU A 320 10.34 -14.55 -4.85
N ILE A 321 9.38 -15.29 -4.28
CA ILE A 321 8.71 -16.38 -5.00
C ILE A 321 7.89 -15.81 -6.16
N THR A 322 7.11 -14.76 -5.93
CA THR A 322 6.29 -14.14 -6.98
C THR A 322 7.16 -13.61 -8.12
N GLY A 323 8.27 -12.96 -7.79
CA GLY A 323 9.21 -12.49 -8.80
C GLY A 323 9.75 -13.63 -9.65
N GLY A 324 10.08 -14.75 -9.01
CA GLY A 324 10.51 -15.96 -9.72
C GLY A 324 9.43 -16.54 -10.61
N LEU A 325 8.17 -16.54 -10.13
CA LEU A 325 7.03 -17.00 -10.96
C LEU A 325 6.85 -16.12 -12.20
N ILE A 326 6.95 -14.81 -12.04
CA ILE A 326 6.84 -13.87 -13.16
C ILE A 326 7.95 -14.17 -14.19
N ASP A 327 9.17 -14.33 -13.73
CA ASP A 327 10.28 -14.67 -14.62
C ASP A 327 10.03 -15.99 -15.35
N LEU A 328 9.56 -17.01 -14.62
CA LEU A 328 9.31 -18.34 -15.20
C LEU A 328 8.21 -18.28 -16.27
N VAL A 329 7.06 -17.65 -15.99
CA VAL A 329 5.97 -17.62 -16.96
C VAL A 329 6.32 -16.81 -18.19
N ARG A 330 7.16 -15.78 -18.07
CA ARG A 330 7.64 -15.04 -19.24
C ARG A 330 8.47 -15.94 -20.16
N ILE A 331 9.32 -16.80 -19.59
CA ILE A 331 10.11 -17.77 -20.37
C ILE A 331 9.17 -18.78 -21.02
N GLU A 332 8.26 -19.38 -20.24
CA GLU A 332 7.34 -20.40 -20.74
C GLU A 332 6.42 -19.87 -21.86
N ASN A 333 5.96 -18.62 -21.70
CA ASN A 333 5.06 -17.99 -22.68
C ASN A 333 5.82 -17.29 -23.81
N LYS A 334 7.16 -17.40 -23.83
CA LYS A 334 8.01 -16.84 -24.88
C LYS A 334 7.79 -15.33 -25.05
N VAL A 335 7.60 -14.62 -23.94
CA VAL A 335 7.39 -13.16 -23.98
C VAL A 335 8.74 -12.51 -24.39
N PRO A 336 8.75 -11.65 -25.43
CA PRO A 336 10.00 -11.00 -25.83
C PRO A 336 10.62 -10.18 -24.71
N TYR A 337 11.94 -10.18 -24.64
CA TYR A 337 12.65 -9.42 -23.60
C TYR A 337 12.39 -7.91 -23.67
N THR A 338 11.94 -7.43 -24.82
CA THR A 338 11.61 -6.01 -25.01
C THR A 338 10.28 -5.61 -24.37
N VAL A 339 9.43 -6.60 -24.03
CA VAL A 339 8.17 -6.36 -23.32
C VAL A 339 8.48 -6.27 -21.82
N PRO A 340 8.16 -5.17 -21.15
CA PRO A 340 8.47 -5.05 -19.72
C PRO A 340 7.83 -6.15 -18.89
N ALA A 341 8.53 -6.62 -17.88
CA ALA A 341 7.99 -7.61 -16.94
C ALA A 341 6.90 -6.96 -16.08
N PRO A 342 5.82 -7.69 -15.79
CA PRO A 342 4.91 -7.21 -14.76
C PRO A 342 5.64 -7.05 -13.43
N THR A 343 5.25 -6.03 -12.66
CA THR A 343 5.75 -5.84 -11.31
C THR A 343 4.71 -6.32 -10.30
N ILE A 344 5.08 -6.35 -9.04
CA ILE A 344 4.19 -6.75 -7.95
C ILE A 344 3.49 -5.50 -7.42
N CYS A 345 2.16 -5.60 -7.27
CA CYS A 345 1.33 -4.61 -6.60
C CYS A 345 0.91 -5.20 -5.26
N PHE A 346 1.58 -4.77 -4.20
CA PHE A 346 1.27 -5.27 -2.85
C PHE A 346 0.16 -4.37 -2.27
N ASP A 347 -1.05 -4.48 -2.86
CA ASP A 347 -2.10 -3.48 -2.68
C ASP A 347 -2.99 -3.70 -1.46
N GLU A 348 -2.67 -4.72 -0.64
CA GLU A 348 -3.13 -4.78 0.75
C GLU A 348 -2.00 -5.36 1.61
N TRP A 349 -1.55 -4.57 2.56
CA TRP A 349 -0.56 -5.02 3.55
C TRP A 349 -0.77 -4.23 4.83
N ASN A 350 -0.57 -4.87 5.95
CA ASN A 350 -0.53 -4.18 7.25
C ASN A 350 -0.33 -5.22 8.36
N VAL A 351 -0.25 -4.72 9.58
CA VAL A 351 -0.35 -5.53 10.79
C VAL A 351 -1.84 -5.63 11.13
N TRP A 352 -2.42 -6.81 10.96
CA TRP A 352 -3.82 -7.02 11.30
C TRP A 352 -4.14 -8.50 11.37
N ASP A 353 -5.06 -8.82 12.29
CA ASP A 353 -5.58 -10.16 12.52
C ASP A 353 -6.97 -9.99 13.13
N PRO A 354 -8.02 -10.59 12.54
CA PRO A 354 -9.38 -10.46 13.09
C PRO A 354 -9.51 -10.87 14.56
N VAL A 355 -8.64 -11.75 15.05
CA VAL A 355 -8.65 -12.19 16.46
C VAL A 355 -8.18 -11.07 17.38
N ARG A 356 -7.29 -10.20 16.90
CA ARG A 356 -6.81 -9.04 17.68
C ARG A 356 -7.80 -7.87 17.65
N ALA A 357 -8.56 -7.76 16.58
CA ALA A 357 -9.43 -6.59 16.37
C ALA A 357 -10.49 -6.51 17.48
N PRO A 358 -10.71 -5.33 18.04
CA PRO A 358 -11.79 -5.18 19.03
C PRO A 358 -13.15 -5.48 18.38
N GLY A 359 -13.87 -6.44 18.92
CA GLY A 359 -15.08 -6.96 18.28
C GLY A 359 -16.23 -5.97 18.17
N ASP A 360 -16.24 -4.94 19.00
CA ASP A 360 -17.36 -3.99 19.07
C ASP A 360 -17.10 -2.68 18.32
N ILE A 361 -15.86 -2.47 17.83
CA ILE A 361 -15.53 -1.27 17.04
C ILE A 361 -14.99 -1.63 15.66
N GLY A 362 -15.22 -2.85 15.23
CA GLY A 362 -14.77 -3.32 13.92
C GLY A 362 -13.25 -3.37 13.85
N ALA A 363 -12.70 -2.89 12.76
CA ALA A 363 -11.26 -2.89 12.54
C ALA A 363 -10.62 -1.51 12.84
N GLU A 364 -11.24 -0.69 13.69
CA GLU A 364 -10.61 0.54 14.19
C GLU A 364 -9.61 0.18 15.29
N GLU A 365 -8.50 -0.44 14.87
CA GLU A 365 -7.52 -1.05 15.75
C GLU A 365 -6.60 -0.03 16.40
N LYS A 366 -6.21 -0.32 17.64
CA LYS A 366 -5.25 0.49 18.40
C LYS A 366 -3.86 -0.13 18.23
N TYR A 367 -2.95 0.61 17.63
CA TYR A 367 -1.60 0.13 17.35
C TYR A 367 -0.62 0.49 18.44
N THR A 368 0.31 -0.42 18.70
CA THR A 368 1.37 -0.29 19.69
C THR A 368 2.72 0.00 19.01
N LEU A 369 3.76 0.23 19.81
CA LEU A 369 5.13 0.35 19.31
C LEU A 369 5.58 -0.95 18.62
N SER A 370 5.16 -2.12 19.14
CA SER A 370 5.44 -3.40 18.47
C SER A 370 4.92 -3.39 17.02
N ASP A 371 3.72 -2.86 16.83
CA ASP A 371 3.13 -2.76 15.50
C ASP A 371 3.91 -1.77 14.61
N ALA A 372 4.40 -0.68 15.21
CA ALA A 372 5.25 0.27 14.47
C ALA A 372 6.56 -0.39 14.01
N LEU A 373 7.15 -1.25 14.83
CA LEU A 373 8.33 -2.00 14.43
C LEU A 373 8.00 -2.94 13.27
N ALA A 374 6.86 -3.65 13.36
CA ALA A 374 6.42 -4.53 12.26
C ALA A 374 6.22 -3.73 10.96
N VAL A 375 5.60 -2.55 11.04
CA VAL A 375 5.46 -1.69 9.85
C VAL A 375 6.83 -1.27 9.33
N GLY A 376 7.78 -0.97 10.20
CA GLY A 376 9.16 -0.67 9.80
C GLY A 376 9.81 -1.82 9.03
N VAL A 377 9.62 -3.06 9.50
CA VAL A 377 10.11 -4.25 8.79
C VAL A 377 9.40 -4.40 7.45
N TRP A 378 8.07 -4.24 7.40
CA TRP A 378 7.30 -4.23 6.14
C TRP A 378 7.92 -3.25 5.12
N LEU A 379 8.20 -2.03 5.56
CA LEU A 379 8.73 -1.00 4.66
C LEU A 379 10.16 -1.33 4.23
N ASN A 380 10.98 -1.86 5.14
CA ASN A 380 12.32 -2.35 4.76
C ASN A 380 12.24 -3.44 3.69
N VAL A 381 11.26 -4.35 3.81
CA VAL A 381 11.04 -5.41 2.81
C VAL A 381 10.79 -4.79 1.43
N PHE A 382 9.91 -3.78 1.35
CA PHE A 382 9.61 -3.14 0.06
C PHE A 382 10.86 -2.46 -0.52
N ILE A 383 11.66 -1.81 0.31
CA ILE A 383 12.89 -1.16 -0.15
C ILE A 383 13.89 -2.21 -0.66
N ARG A 384 14.12 -3.29 0.11
CA ARG A 384 15.05 -4.34 -0.31
C ARG A 384 14.61 -5.01 -1.62
N GLN A 385 13.30 -5.16 -1.81
CA GLN A 385 12.71 -5.87 -2.96
C GLN A 385 12.24 -4.91 -4.06
N ALA A 386 12.78 -3.70 -4.10
CA ALA A 386 12.38 -2.67 -5.06
C ALA A 386 12.45 -3.15 -6.52
N LYS A 387 13.32 -4.09 -6.82
CA LYS A 387 13.44 -4.69 -8.15
C LYS A 387 12.09 -5.25 -8.65
N TYR A 388 11.29 -5.80 -7.74
CA TYR A 388 10.04 -6.47 -8.11
C TYR A 388 8.79 -5.64 -7.81
N ILE A 389 8.88 -4.65 -6.92
CA ILE A 389 7.70 -3.94 -6.40
C ILE A 389 7.41 -2.69 -7.24
N GLY A 390 6.22 -2.63 -7.85
CA GLY A 390 5.77 -1.45 -8.57
C GLY A 390 4.79 -0.58 -7.79
N MET A 391 4.14 -1.14 -6.77
CA MET A 391 3.18 -0.40 -5.93
C MET A 391 2.96 -1.18 -4.63
N ALA A 392 2.67 -0.46 -3.56
CA ALA A 392 2.15 -1.05 -2.32
C ALA A 392 1.15 -0.07 -1.71
N ASN A 393 0.08 -0.59 -1.12
CA ASN A 393 -0.98 0.26 -0.56
C ASN A 393 -1.28 -0.22 0.85
N ILE A 394 -0.94 0.61 1.83
CA ILE A 394 -1.24 0.25 3.23
C ILE A 394 -2.76 0.14 3.40
N ALA A 395 -3.22 -0.91 4.01
CA ALA A 395 -4.64 -1.15 4.24
C ALA A 395 -4.93 -0.91 5.73
N GLN A 396 -5.65 0.16 6.07
CA GLN A 396 -6.10 1.23 5.18
C GLN A 396 -5.50 2.55 5.66
N SER A 397 -5.83 3.64 4.96
CA SER A 397 -5.15 4.91 5.28
C SER A 397 -5.75 5.64 6.47
N VAL A 398 -7.08 5.49 6.72
CA VAL A 398 -7.78 6.28 7.74
C VAL A 398 -8.75 5.36 8.49
N ASN A 399 -8.72 5.41 9.80
CA ASN A 399 -9.60 4.75 10.76
C ASN A 399 -9.59 3.22 10.75
N VAL A 400 -9.59 2.59 9.59
CA VAL A 400 -9.66 1.13 9.49
C VAL A 400 -8.25 0.57 9.44
N ILE A 401 -7.84 -0.16 10.48
CA ILE A 401 -6.49 -0.74 10.63
C ILE A 401 -5.41 0.25 10.13
N SER A 402 -5.48 1.48 10.61
CA SER A 402 -4.76 2.57 9.95
C SER A 402 -3.78 3.30 10.87
N PRO A 403 -2.78 3.96 10.26
CA PRO A 403 -1.88 4.82 11.04
C PRO A 403 -2.54 6.13 11.47
N LEU A 404 -3.72 6.49 10.94
CA LEU A 404 -4.37 7.77 11.17
C LEU A 404 -5.82 7.55 11.60
N MET A 405 -6.20 8.10 12.75
CA MET A 405 -7.56 8.04 13.25
C MET A 405 -8.19 9.43 13.27
N THR A 406 -9.47 9.52 12.94
CA THR A 406 -10.20 10.79 13.05
C THR A 406 -11.16 10.76 14.23
N SER A 407 -11.40 11.95 14.77
CA SER A 407 -12.48 12.21 15.71
C SER A 407 -13.27 13.42 15.20
N LYS A 408 -14.31 13.77 15.92
CA LYS A 408 -15.08 14.97 15.61
C LYS A 408 -14.18 16.22 15.62
N ASP A 409 -13.18 16.24 16.49
CA ASP A 409 -12.41 17.44 16.80
C ASP A 409 -10.98 17.42 16.25
N GLY A 410 -10.55 16.35 15.58
CA GLY A 410 -9.18 16.29 15.07
C GLY A 410 -8.75 14.91 14.61
N ILE A 411 -7.43 14.71 14.55
CA ILE A 411 -6.82 13.45 14.14
C ILE A 411 -5.87 12.96 15.23
N LEU A 412 -5.66 11.63 15.24
CA LEU A 412 -4.65 10.98 16.07
C LEU A 412 -3.70 10.22 15.16
N LYS A 413 -2.41 10.50 15.27
CA LYS A 413 -1.36 9.74 14.59
C LYS A 413 -0.97 8.58 15.49
N GLN A 414 -1.27 7.36 15.05
CA GLN A 414 -0.91 6.14 15.79
C GLN A 414 0.58 5.86 15.67
N THR A 415 1.07 4.90 16.44
CA THR A 415 2.50 4.55 16.43
C THR A 415 2.99 4.19 15.02
N THR A 416 2.15 3.53 14.24
CA THR A 416 2.49 3.10 12.87
C THR A 416 2.63 4.26 11.88
N TRP A 417 2.10 5.44 12.21
CA TRP A 417 2.28 6.64 11.40
C TRP A 417 3.76 7.01 11.25
N TRP A 418 4.55 6.86 12.32
CA TRP A 418 5.90 7.41 12.36
C TRP A 418 6.87 6.67 11.44
N PRO A 419 6.94 5.33 11.41
CA PRO A 419 7.80 4.69 10.41
C PRO A 419 7.29 4.96 8.98
N LEU A 420 5.97 4.97 8.76
CA LEU A 420 5.43 5.28 7.43
C LEU A 420 5.88 6.67 6.98
N LEU A 421 5.80 7.67 7.86
CA LEU A 421 6.24 9.04 7.55
C LEU A 421 7.74 9.09 7.23
N LEU A 422 8.57 8.46 8.06
CA LEU A 422 10.03 8.48 7.84
C LEU A 422 10.40 7.87 6.49
N PHE A 423 9.82 6.71 6.18
CA PHE A 423 10.13 6.04 4.92
C PHE A 423 9.59 6.82 3.73
N SER A 424 8.33 7.26 3.76
CA SER A 424 7.73 7.98 2.63
C SER A 424 8.43 9.30 2.36
N LYS A 425 9.00 9.91 3.41
CA LYS A 425 9.70 11.18 3.28
C LYS A 425 11.14 11.01 2.79
N TYR A 426 11.83 9.96 3.22
CA TYR A 426 13.29 9.88 3.07
C TYR A 426 13.81 8.67 2.29
N MET A 427 13.05 7.56 2.22
CA MET A 427 13.55 6.33 1.58
C MET A 427 13.06 6.27 0.13
N ARG A 428 13.65 7.13 -0.70
CA ARG A 428 13.31 7.26 -2.12
C ARG A 428 14.59 7.22 -2.95
N GLY A 429 14.45 7.08 -4.25
CA GLY A 429 15.54 7.01 -5.20
C GLY A 429 15.91 5.58 -5.53
N TRP A 430 17.06 5.11 -5.08
CA TRP A 430 17.59 3.78 -5.40
C TRP A 430 17.84 3.00 -4.12
N THR A 431 17.41 1.76 -4.07
CA THR A 431 17.86 0.84 -3.02
C THR A 431 19.33 0.47 -3.31
N VAL A 432 20.14 0.43 -2.24
CA VAL A 432 21.58 0.18 -2.38
C VAL A 432 21.98 -1.09 -1.59
N ALA A 433 23.16 -1.58 -1.89
CA ALA A 433 23.65 -2.81 -1.26
C ALA A 433 23.94 -2.58 0.23
N VAL A 434 23.45 -3.51 1.05
CA VAL A 434 23.66 -3.51 2.50
C VAL A 434 24.10 -4.92 2.91
N ASN A 435 25.09 -5.01 3.78
CA ASN A 435 25.45 -6.28 4.43
C ASN A 435 25.28 -6.12 5.94
N VAL A 436 24.54 -7.04 6.54
CA VAL A 436 24.25 -7.02 7.98
C VAL A 436 24.86 -8.26 8.61
N ARG A 437 25.72 -8.05 9.61
CA ARG A 437 26.28 -9.14 10.42
C ARG A 437 25.81 -8.92 11.84
N CYS A 438 24.88 -9.76 12.30
CA CYS A 438 24.35 -9.69 13.67
C CYS A 438 23.76 -11.06 14.04
N GLY A 439 23.32 -11.22 15.28
CA GLY A 439 22.54 -12.38 15.68
C GLY A 439 21.13 -12.32 15.11
N GLU A 440 20.34 -13.34 15.40
CA GLU A 440 18.95 -13.38 14.95
C GLU A 440 18.03 -13.93 16.04
N TYR A 441 16.76 -13.58 15.93
CA TYR A 441 15.71 -14.17 16.75
C TYR A 441 15.54 -15.63 16.35
N GLU A 442 15.64 -16.54 17.33
CA GLU A 442 15.58 -18.00 17.08
C GLU A 442 14.31 -18.66 17.59
N GLY A 443 13.38 -17.88 18.14
CA GLY A 443 12.11 -18.40 18.67
C GLY A 443 11.10 -18.74 17.57
N GLU A 444 9.90 -19.08 18.00
CA GLU A 444 8.80 -19.35 17.08
C GLU A 444 8.44 -18.10 16.28
N THR A 445 8.09 -18.30 15.01
CA THR A 445 7.65 -17.21 14.13
C THR A 445 6.15 -17.35 13.82
N GLU A 446 5.55 -16.26 13.35
CA GLU A 446 4.17 -16.25 12.86
C GLU A 446 4.17 -15.53 11.51
N PRO A 447 3.88 -16.23 10.38
CA PRO A 447 3.58 -17.67 10.32
C PRO A 447 4.79 -18.55 10.64
N LYS A 448 4.51 -19.78 11.07
CA LYS A 448 5.55 -20.71 11.54
C LYS A 448 6.58 -21.06 10.47
N TRP A 449 6.16 -21.06 9.21
CA TRP A 449 7.04 -21.45 8.11
C TRP A 449 8.18 -20.45 7.83
N ILE A 450 8.13 -19.25 8.41
CA ILE A 450 9.26 -18.30 8.29
C ILE A 450 10.54 -18.99 8.79
N ARG A 451 10.44 -19.64 9.94
CA ARG A 451 11.58 -20.35 10.50
C ARG A 451 12.06 -21.43 9.52
N GLY A 452 13.32 -21.33 9.11
CA GLY A 452 13.92 -22.27 8.17
C GLY A 452 13.81 -21.90 6.71
N THR A 453 13.09 -20.81 6.39
CA THR A 453 12.95 -20.35 4.99
C THR A 453 13.55 -18.97 4.75
N ILE A 454 13.58 -18.13 5.79
CA ILE A 454 14.19 -16.81 5.70
C ILE A 454 14.71 -16.41 7.10
N GLU A 455 15.74 -15.61 7.13
CA GLU A 455 16.38 -15.17 8.38
C GLU A 455 15.54 -14.11 9.09
N THR A 456 15.70 -14.03 10.42
CA THR A 456 15.03 -13.04 11.29
C THR A 456 16.08 -12.29 12.10
N PRO A 457 16.91 -11.44 11.47
CA PRO A 457 18.00 -10.75 12.17
C PRO A 457 17.47 -9.81 13.24
N TRP A 458 18.26 -9.62 14.31
CA TRP A 458 17.93 -8.62 15.33
C TRP A 458 17.85 -7.21 14.74
N LEU A 459 18.71 -6.92 13.75
CA LEU A 459 18.72 -5.63 13.06
C LEU A 459 18.23 -5.84 11.62
N ASP A 460 17.01 -5.43 11.34
CA ASP A 460 16.42 -5.47 10.00
C ASP A 460 16.73 -4.15 9.31
N VAL A 461 17.41 -4.19 8.16
CA VAL A 461 18.03 -3.00 7.57
C VAL A 461 17.69 -2.87 6.09
N SER A 462 17.44 -1.65 5.64
CA SER A 462 17.49 -1.28 4.23
C SER A 462 18.16 0.09 4.10
N ALA A 463 18.65 0.40 2.91
CA ALA A 463 19.27 1.70 2.65
C ALA A 463 18.99 2.16 1.23
N THR A 464 18.92 3.48 1.07
CA THR A 464 18.64 4.12 -0.22
C THR A 464 19.62 5.25 -0.47
N ILE A 465 19.75 5.65 -1.74
CA ILE A 465 20.39 6.91 -2.10
C ILE A 465 19.46 7.66 -3.05
N ASN A 466 19.27 8.95 -2.79
CA ASN A 466 18.42 9.77 -3.65
C ASN A 466 19.25 10.48 -4.74
N GLU A 467 18.58 11.22 -5.61
CA GLU A 467 19.23 11.92 -6.71
C GLU A 467 20.19 13.03 -6.24
N GLU A 468 19.97 13.53 -5.04
CA GLU A 468 20.84 14.56 -4.45
C GLU A 468 22.07 13.96 -3.76
N GLY A 469 22.22 12.64 -3.76
CA GLY A 469 23.34 11.96 -3.12
C GLY A 469 23.20 11.83 -1.61
N VAL A 470 21.98 11.91 -1.08
CA VAL A 470 21.73 11.68 0.35
C VAL A 470 21.40 10.22 0.55
N VAL A 471 22.15 9.57 1.44
CA VAL A 471 21.89 8.17 1.83
C VAL A 471 20.97 8.19 3.03
N SER A 472 19.96 7.33 3.00
CA SER A 472 19.06 7.08 4.14
C SER A 472 19.12 5.59 4.46
N MET A 473 19.41 5.23 5.70
CA MET A 473 19.46 3.85 6.17
C MET A 473 18.47 3.68 7.31
N ALA A 474 17.54 2.74 7.16
CA ALA A 474 16.55 2.43 8.17
C ALA A 474 16.92 1.10 8.85
N VAL A 475 16.95 1.12 10.17
CA VAL A 475 17.29 -0.04 10.99
C VAL A 475 16.15 -0.27 11.99
N VAL A 476 15.54 -1.45 11.96
CA VAL A 476 14.59 -1.87 12.98
C VAL A 476 15.30 -2.85 13.90
N ASN A 477 15.51 -2.44 15.16
CA ASN A 477 15.98 -3.36 16.20
C ASN A 477 14.75 -4.03 16.79
N VAL A 478 14.52 -5.28 16.42
CA VAL A 478 13.31 -6.01 16.84
C VAL A 478 13.40 -6.53 18.27
N SER A 479 14.58 -6.56 18.88
CA SER A 479 14.75 -7.08 20.24
C SER A 479 13.97 -6.22 21.23
N ASP A 480 13.26 -6.86 22.15
CA ASP A 480 12.55 -6.19 23.24
C ASP A 480 13.43 -5.96 24.47
N SER A 481 14.66 -6.49 24.45
CA SER A 481 15.49 -6.56 25.66
C SER A 481 16.91 -6.03 25.47
N LYS A 482 17.37 -5.86 24.22
CA LYS A 482 18.80 -5.62 23.99
C LYS A 482 19.04 -4.44 23.03
N ASP A 483 19.77 -3.44 23.52
CA ASP A 483 20.36 -2.39 22.68
C ASP A 483 21.55 -3.00 21.92
N PHE A 484 21.77 -2.59 20.67
CA PHE A 484 22.91 -3.09 19.91
C PHE A 484 23.86 -1.96 19.53
N SER A 485 25.02 -1.89 20.23
CA SER A 485 26.14 -1.08 19.80
C SER A 485 26.72 -1.73 18.54
N THR A 486 26.72 -1.01 17.43
CA THR A 486 26.92 -1.56 16.10
C THR A 486 27.96 -0.75 15.35
N LYS A 487 28.94 -1.45 14.78
CA LYS A 487 29.91 -0.82 13.88
C LYS A 487 29.21 -0.51 12.54
N LEU A 488 29.31 0.72 12.09
CA LEU A 488 28.74 1.13 10.81
C LEU A 488 29.87 1.40 9.80
N GLU A 489 29.76 0.80 8.61
CA GLU A 489 30.73 0.94 7.55
C GLU A 489 30.05 1.56 6.31
N GLY A 490 30.74 2.48 5.65
CA GLY A 490 30.19 3.19 4.50
C GLY A 490 29.25 4.33 4.89
N VAL A 491 29.26 4.72 6.15
CA VAL A 491 28.49 5.87 6.65
C VAL A 491 29.43 7.09 6.64
N GLY A 492 28.89 8.24 6.25
CA GLY A 492 29.69 9.46 6.20
C GLY A 492 30.24 9.88 7.56
N SER A 493 31.40 10.48 7.56
CA SER A 493 32.11 10.92 8.76
C SER A 493 31.76 12.36 9.19
N GLU A 494 30.81 12.99 8.51
CA GLU A 494 30.30 14.30 8.87
C GLU A 494 28.85 14.16 9.35
N SER A 495 28.38 15.10 10.10
CA SER A 495 27.06 15.16 10.75
C SER A 495 25.98 14.24 10.14
N VAL A 496 25.69 13.12 10.79
CA VAL A 496 24.61 12.20 10.42
C VAL A 496 23.36 12.64 11.18
N THR A 497 22.26 12.87 10.46
CA THR A 497 20.97 13.12 11.11
C THR A 497 20.34 11.78 11.47
N VAL A 498 19.84 11.68 12.69
CA VAL A 498 19.27 10.44 13.24
C VAL A 498 17.83 10.71 13.67
N TYR A 499 16.92 9.89 13.16
CA TYR A 499 15.51 9.89 13.59
C TYR A 499 15.24 8.57 14.28
N THR A 500 14.68 8.62 15.49
CA THR A 500 14.41 7.41 16.28
C THR A 500 12.95 7.40 16.73
N VAL A 501 12.31 6.24 16.56
CA VAL A 501 10.97 5.93 17.08
C VAL A 501 11.15 4.78 18.06
N THR A 502 10.87 5.03 19.34
CA THR A 502 10.97 4.04 20.40
C THR A 502 10.08 4.46 21.57
N GLY A 503 10.06 3.65 22.62
CA GLY A 503 9.27 3.92 23.83
C GLY A 503 9.73 3.04 24.98
N ASP A 504 9.02 3.12 26.10
CA ASP A 504 9.41 2.42 27.32
C ASP A 504 9.32 0.90 27.20
N ASN A 505 8.35 0.43 26.41
CA ASN A 505 8.19 -1.02 26.14
C ASN A 505 7.42 -1.19 24.82
N PRO A 506 7.43 -2.40 24.24
CA PRO A 506 6.79 -2.60 22.94
C PRO A 506 5.28 -2.40 22.90
N MET A 507 4.60 -2.37 24.03
CA MET A 507 3.13 -2.31 24.07
C MET A 507 2.59 -0.89 24.26
N VAL A 508 3.47 0.13 24.35
CA VAL A 508 3.02 1.53 24.46
C VAL A 508 2.30 1.94 23.15
N ALA A 509 1.35 2.86 23.29
CA ALA A 509 0.51 3.29 22.18
C ALA A 509 0.18 4.76 22.30
N ASN A 510 -0.09 5.40 21.17
CA ASN A 510 -0.63 6.76 21.15
C ASN A 510 -2.14 6.70 21.28
N THR A 511 -2.71 7.46 22.19
CA THR A 511 -4.15 7.45 22.47
C THR A 511 -4.64 8.88 22.65
N ASN A 512 -5.96 9.07 22.58
CA ASN A 512 -6.55 10.37 22.89
C ASN A 512 -6.20 10.75 24.33
N GLY A 513 -5.58 11.92 24.50
CA GLY A 513 -5.09 12.38 25.79
C GLY A 513 -3.63 12.01 26.08
N ASN A 514 -3.02 11.17 25.21
CA ASN A 514 -1.59 10.85 25.27
C ASN A 514 -1.09 10.58 23.84
N GLU A 515 -1.22 11.60 23.01
CA GLU A 515 -1.01 11.49 21.56
C GLU A 515 0.47 11.39 21.18
N GLU A 516 1.36 11.73 22.10
CA GLU A 516 2.80 11.78 21.83
C GLU A 516 3.62 10.80 22.68
N GLU A 517 3.01 9.72 23.14
CA GLU A 517 3.73 8.66 23.86
C GLU A 517 4.88 8.11 23.00
N VAL A 518 4.61 7.92 21.71
CA VAL A 518 5.60 7.51 20.73
C VAL A 518 5.59 8.55 19.61
N VAL A 519 6.74 9.20 19.38
CA VAL A 519 6.94 10.16 18.30
C VAL A 519 8.35 10.01 17.75
N ILE A 520 8.63 10.66 16.64
CA ILE A 520 9.99 10.74 16.08
C ILE A 520 10.83 11.70 16.95
N LYS A 521 12.01 11.23 17.37
CA LYS A 521 13.03 12.09 17.99
C LYS A 521 14.18 12.28 17.01
N GLU A 522 14.53 13.53 16.75
CA GLU A 522 15.65 13.88 15.87
C GLU A 522 16.87 14.24 16.70
N THR A 523 18.02 13.65 16.35
CA THR A 523 19.30 13.95 16.98
C THR A 523 20.40 13.98 15.91
N LYS A 524 21.63 14.22 16.32
CA LYS A 524 22.81 14.19 15.44
C LYS A 524 23.82 13.18 15.98
N TRP A 525 24.55 12.54 15.06
CA TRP A 525 25.67 11.65 15.38
C TRP A 525 26.86 12.10 14.51
N ASP A 526 28.08 12.05 15.09
CA ASP A 526 29.29 12.51 14.41
C ASP A 526 29.90 11.50 13.44
N GLY A 527 29.31 10.29 13.37
CA GLY A 527 29.83 9.25 12.49
C GLY A 527 31.05 8.48 13.03
N UNK A 528 31.38 8.74 13.96
CA UNK A 528 32.53 8.14 14.51
C UNK A 528 32.19 7.09 15.48
N GLY A 529 32.91 6.05 15.49
CA GLY A 529 32.74 4.97 16.46
C GLY A 529 31.57 4.04 16.12
N GLU A 530 31.02 3.46 17.16
CA GLU A 530 29.84 2.61 17.04
C GLU A 530 28.59 3.43 17.30
N PHE A 531 27.49 3.03 16.65
CA PHE A 531 26.16 3.60 16.90
C PHE A 531 25.31 2.60 17.67
N THR A 532 24.64 3.03 18.73
CA THR A 532 23.77 2.16 19.52
C THR A 532 22.33 2.27 19.05
N PHE A 533 21.79 1.18 18.50
CA PHE A 533 20.38 1.08 18.14
C PHE A 533 19.60 0.63 19.39
N PRO A 534 18.71 1.47 19.92
CA PRO A 534 17.95 1.07 21.11
C PRO A 534 17.09 -0.16 20.86
N LYS A 535 16.85 -0.93 21.89
CA LYS A 535 15.88 -2.04 21.81
C LYS A 535 14.52 -1.50 21.35
N HIS A 536 13.75 -2.37 20.72
CA HIS A 536 12.40 -2.07 20.18
C HIS A 536 12.32 -0.66 19.59
N SER A 537 13.14 -0.43 18.55
CA SER A 537 13.21 0.89 17.88
C SER A 537 13.20 0.78 16.37
N VAL A 538 12.75 1.87 15.74
CA VAL A 538 12.99 2.14 14.32
C VAL A 538 13.91 3.35 14.30
N THR A 539 15.09 3.22 13.70
CA THR A 539 16.07 4.30 13.60
C THR A 539 16.41 4.55 12.14
N MET A 540 16.37 5.80 11.73
CA MET A 540 16.81 6.19 10.39
C MET A 540 17.99 7.14 10.50
N LEU A 541 19.09 6.77 9.84
CA LEU A 541 20.29 7.60 9.74
C LEU A 541 20.38 8.17 8.34
N ARG A 542 20.70 9.49 8.25
CA ARG A 542 20.80 10.18 6.97
C ARG A 542 22.10 10.97 6.89
N TRP A 543 22.81 10.84 5.77
CA TRP A 543 24.07 11.54 5.55
C TRP A 543 24.29 11.80 4.06
N LYS A 544 25.19 12.72 3.77
CA LYS A 544 25.61 12.98 2.39
C LYS A 544 26.68 11.97 1.99
N ALA A 545 26.53 11.34 0.79
CA ALA A 545 27.49 10.36 0.28
C ALA A 545 28.81 11.02 -0.17
#